data_be5d5a4f9edd7393181110d12c7733fd
#
_entry.id   be5d5a4f9edd7393181110d12c7733fd
#
_cell.length_a   1.000
_cell.length_b   1.000
_cell.length_c   1.000
_cell.angle_alpha   90.00
_cell.angle_beta   90.00
_cell.angle_gamma   90.00
#
_symmetry.space_group_name_H-M   'P 1'
#
loop_
_entity.id
_entity.type
_entity.pdbx_description
1 polymer ?
#
loop_
_entity_poly.entity_id
_entity_poly.type
_entity_poly.pdbx_seq_one_letter_code
_entity_poly.pdbx_strand_id
1 'polypeptide(L)'
;DALPIFAIPTYIDRIKAGHIVPGAKWTVVQETPTTTVIDGHWGFGFHVNAKAMEMTINKAKTANVAACTVFRQSHVGRLAHYPLMAMREGMIGIAAADSGRSPKHVAPFGGREARLGTNPLSIAVPSDLEAPFYLDMATSAVAAGKIQLAVARGEPIPKGWIIDAEGRDTTDPRDYRSEEHTSELQ
;
A
#
# COMPACT_ATOMS: atom_id res chain seq x y z
N ASP A 1 -6.88 -14.17 0.96
CA ASP A 1 -7.17 -12.83 1.49
C ASP A 1 -8.28 -12.21 0.67
N ALA A 2 -9.51 -12.35 1.17
CA ALA A 2 -10.64 -11.68 0.54
C ALA A 2 -10.44 -10.17 0.68
N LEU A 3 -10.46 -9.46 -0.45
CA LEU A 3 -10.69 -8.01 -0.42
C LEU A 3 -11.95 -7.78 0.41
N PRO A 4 -11.91 -6.86 1.37
CA PRO A 4 -13.11 -6.57 2.14
C PRO A 4 -14.25 -6.25 1.19
N ILE A 5 -15.40 -6.93 1.33
CA ILE A 5 -16.56 -6.76 0.44
C ILE A 5 -16.99 -5.30 0.33
N PHE A 6 -16.79 -4.50 1.38
CA PHE A 6 -17.07 -3.07 1.38
C PHE A 6 -16.18 -2.26 0.40
N ALA A 7 -15.07 -2.80 -0.08
CA ALA A 7 -14.22 -2.12 -1.06
C ALA A 7 -14.73 -2.26 -2.51
N ILE A 8 -15.67 -3.18 -2.78
CA ILE A 8 -16.20 -3.42 -4.13
C ILE A 8 -16.83 -2.16 -4.73
N PRO A 9 -17.70 -1.40 -4.04
CA PRO A 9 -18.26 -0.16 -4.59
C PRO A 9 -17.15 0.82 -5.01
N THR A 10 -16.14 1.01 -4.17
CA THR A 10 -14.99 1.88 -4.46
C THR A 10 -14.24 1.45 -5.73
N TYR A 11 -14.04 0.15 -5.96
CA TYR A 11 -13.44 -0.33 -7.20
C TYR A 11 -14.31 -0.05 -8.42
N ILE A 12 -15.62 -0.27 -8.30
CA ILE A 12 -16.56 0.03 -9.39
C ILE A 12 -16.52 1.50 -9.76
N ASP A 13 -16.55 2.40 -8.77
CA ASP A 13 -16.50 3.84 -9.01
C ASP A 13 -15.17 4.26 -9.63
N ARG A 14 -14.05 3.70 -9.17
CA ARG A 14 -12.74 3.95 -9.78
C ARG A 14 -12.62 3.42 -11.21
N ILE A 15 -13.26 2.31 -11.53
CA ILE A 15 -13.33 1.79 -12.91
C ILE A 15 -14.16 2.74 -13.78
N LYS A 16 -15.33 3.17 -13.30
CA LYS A 16 -16.18 4.14 -14.03
C LYS A 16 -15.47 5.46 -14.27
N ALA A 17 -14.66 5.93 -13.30
CA ALA A 17 -13.87 7.14 -13.40
C ALA A 17 -12.58 6.99 -14.24
N GLY A 18 -12.29 5.80 -14.77
CA GLY A 18 -11.06 5.52 -15.53
C GLY A 18 -9.79 5.51 -14.67
N HIS A 19 -9.92 5.45 -13.35
CA HIS A 19 -8.76 5.33 -12.43
C HIS A 19 -8.23 3.91 -12.35
N ILE A 20 -9.05 2.91 -12.68
CA ILE A 20 -8.66 1.52 -12.85
C ILE A 20 -9.10 1.09 -14.24
N VAL A 21 -8.19 0.48 -14.98
CA VAL A 21 -8.44 -0.06 -16.32
C VAL A 21 -8.44 -1.59 -16.23
N PRO A 22 -9.61 -2.23 -16.16
CA PRO A 22 -9.70 -3.69 -16.14
C PRO A 22 -9.09 -4.29 -17.41
N GLY A 23 -8.29 -5.35 -17.25
CA GLY A 23 -7.64 -6.02 -18.38
C GLY A 23 -6.45 -5.25 -18.99
N ALA A 24 -6.03 -4.12 -18.39
CA ALA A 24 -4.82 -3.43 -18.83
C ALA A 24 -3.62 -4.37 -18.82
N LYS A 25 -2.90 -4.41 -19.93
CA LYS A 25 -1.67 -5.20 -20.05
C LYS A 25 -0.49 -4.35 -19.58
N TRP A 26 0.20 -4.80 -18.55
CA TRP A 26 1.43 -4.18 -18.10
C TRP A 26 2.56 -4.34 -19.13
N THR A 27 3.52 -3.44 -19.15
CA THR A 27 4.69 -3.49 -20.03
C THR A 27 5.97 -3.24 -19.26
N VAL A 28 7.04 -3.93 -19.64
CA VAL A 28 8.40 -3.64 -19.15
C VAL A 28 8.91 -2.44 -19.92
N VAL A 29 9.25 -1.38 -19.19
CA VAL A 29 9.75 -0.12 -19.78
C VAL A 29 11.27 -0.08 -19.80
N GLN A 30 11.89 -0.67 -18.76
CA GLN A 30 13.33 -0.77 -18.64
C GLN A 30 13.69 -2.07 -17.93
N GLU A 31 14.77 -2.70 -18.39
CA GLU A 31 15.25 -3.95 -17.83
C GLU A 31 16.76 -4.03 -17.85
N THR A 32 17.33 -4.54 -16.76
CA THR A 32 18.74 -4.92 -16.60
C THR A 32 18.83 -6.33 -16.02
N PRO A 33 19.99 -6.94 -15.87
CA PRO A 33 20.10 -8.24 -15.21
C PRO A 33 19.53 -8.28 -13.77
N THR A 34 19.54 -7.14 -13.06
CA THR A 34 19.12 -7.06 -11.64
C THR A 34 17.91 -6.18 -11.40
N THR A 35 17.49 -5.38 -12.36
CA THR A 35 16.38 -4.44 -12.16
C THR A 35 15.35 -4.54 -13.26
N THR A 36 14.11 -4.14 -12.92
CA THR A 36 12.99 -4.05 -13.87
C THR A 36 12.14 -2.83 -13.52
N VAL A 37 11.71 -2.08 -14.53
CA VAL A 37 10.71 -1.01 -14.38
C VAL A 37 9.50 -1.40 -15.19
N ILE A 38 8.34 -1.46 -14.54
CA ILE A 38 7.07 -1.90 -15.12
C ILE A 38 6.06 -0.75 -15.11
N ASP A 39 5.43 -0.53 -16.24
CA ASP A 39 4.24 0.29 -16.36
C ASP A 39 3.00 -0.58 -16.25
N GLY A 40 2.19 -0.35 -15.23
CA GLY A 40 0.96 -1.09 -14.97
C GLY A 40 -0.25 -0.61 -15.75
N HIS A 41 -0.14 0.48 -16.55
CA HIS A 41 -1.21 1.08 -17.34
C HIS A 41 -2.54 1.23 -16.58
N TRP A 42 -2.45 1.53 -15.29
CA TRP A 42 -3.58 1.65 -14.36
C TRP A 42 -4.41 0.38 -14.17
N GLY A 43 -3.84 -0.78 -14.50
CA GLY A 43 -4.43 -2.07 -14.18
C GLY A 43 -4.52 -2.35 -12.68
N PHE A 44 -5.10 -3.49 -12.32
CA PHE A 44 -5.17 -3.93 -10.93
C PHE A 44 -3.78 -4.20 -10.37
N GLY A 45 -3.40 -3.46 -9.32
CA GLY A 45 -2.07 -3.51 -8.72
C GLY A 45 -1.70 -4.87 -8.18
N PHE A 46 -2.64 -5.62 -7.60
CA PHE A 46 -2.37 -6.96 -7.09
C PHE A 46 -1.93 -7.94 -8.18
N HIS A 47 -2.45 -7.85 -9.41
CA HIS A 47 -2.00 -8.68 -10.52
C HIS A 47 -0.61 -8.27 -11.01
N VAL A 48 -0.41 -6.98 -11.23
CA VAL A 48 0.87 -6.44 -11.76
C VAL A 48 2.01 -6.72 -10.78
N ASN A 49 1.80 -6.48 -9.47
CA ASN A 49 2.85 -6.68 -8.47
C ASN A 49 3.18 -8.17 -8.24
N ALA A 50 2.23 -9.09 -8.38
CA ALA A 50 2.53 -10.52 -8.34
C ALA A 50 3.51 -10.89 -9.47
N LYS A 51 3.26 -10.39 -10.69
CA LYS A 51 4.17 -10.60 -11.83
C LYS A 51 5.52 -9.90 -11.65
N ALA A 52 5.52 -8.68 -11.14
CA ALA A 52 6.73 -7.95 -10.80
C ALA A 52 7.61 -8.72 -9.81
N MET A 53 6.99 -9.29 -8.76
CA MET A 53 7.71 -10.09 -7.77
C MET A 53 8.24 -11.41 -8.35
N GLU A 54 7.47 -12.12 -9.19
CA GLU A 54 7.95 -13.30 -9.91
C GLU A 54 9.20 -12.99 -10.74
N MET A 55 9.19 -11.89 -11.51
CA MET A 55 10.35 -11.45 -12.30
C MET A 55 11.54 -11.10 -11.42
N THR A 56 11.30 -10.42 -10.30
CA THR A 56 12.34 -10.05 -9.34
C THR A 56 12.99 -11.29 -8.72
N ILE A 57 12.19 -12.27 -8.30
CA ILE A 57 12.67 -13.55 -7.77
C ILE A 57 13.53 -14.27 -8.80
N ASN A 58 13.07 -14.36 -10.05
CA ASN A 58 13.83 -15.05 -11.11
C ASN A 58 15.18 -14.38 -11.39
N LYS A 59 15.25 -13.06 -11.38
CA LYS A 59 16.52 -12.33 -11.49
C LYS A 59 17.41 -12.57 -10.27
N ALA A 60 16.86 -12.53 -9.07
CA ALA A 60 17.64 -12.73 -7.83
C ALA A 60 18.23 -14.14 -7.74
N LYS A 61 17.62 -15.18 -8.32
CA LYS A 61 18.17 -16.53 -8.41
C LYS A 61 19.53 -16.59 -9.13
N THR A 62 19.78 -15.67 -10.03
CA THR A 62 21.04 -15.62 -10.81
C THR A 62 21.96 -14.50 -10.36
N ALA A 63 21.43 -13.38 -9.90
CA ALA A 63 22.19 -12.18 -9.58
C ALA A 63 22.31 -11.92 -8.06
N ASN A 64 21.75 -12.79 -7.21
CA ASN A 64 21.68 -12.73 -5.74
C ASN A 64 20.79 -11.60 -5.21
N VAL A 65 20.75 -10.42 -5.84
CA VAL A 65 19.89 -9.29 -5.49
C VAL A 65 19.22 -8.75 -6.74
N ALA A 66 17.92 -8.49 -6.65
CA ALA A 66 17.17 -7.85 -7.72
C ALA A 66 16.09 -6.92 -7.16
N ALA A 67 15.68 -5.95 -7.97
CA ALA A 67 14.62 -4.99 -7.63
C ALA A 67 13.68 -4.74 -8.81
N CYS A 68 12.42 -4.43 -8.50
CA CYS A 68 11.44 -4.01 -9.47
C CYS A 68 10.69 -2.78 -8.98
N THR A 69 10.51 -1.80 -9.85
CA THR A 69 9.64 -0.65 -9.63
C THR A 69 8.42 -0.77 -10.54
N VAL A 70 7.23 -0.58 -9.98
CA VAL A 70 5.98 -0.55 -10.73
C VAL A 70 5.34 0.81 -10.57
N PHE A 71 4.96 1.44 -11.66
CA PHE A 71 4.25 2.72 -11.68
C PHE A 71 2.96 2.63 -12.50
N ARG A 72 2.07 3.60 -12.39
CA ARG A 72 0.74 3.61 -12.99
C ARG A 72 -0.03 2.32 -12.74
N GLN A 73 -0.16 1.97 -11.48
CA GLN A 73 -0.97 0.84 -11.02
C GLN A 73 -2.01 1.31 -10.01
N SER A 74 -3.06 0.53 -9.83
CA SER A 74 -4.07 0.76 -8.81
C SER A 74 -3.70 0.08 -7.49
N HIS A 75 -4.66 -0.01 -6.56
CA HIS A 75 -4.48 -0.61 -5.25
C HIS A 75 -3.80 -1.99 -5.30
N VAL A 76 -2.80 -2.18 -4.44
CA VAL A 76 -1.93 -3.37 -4.42
C VAL A 76 -2.43 -4.49 -3.50
N GLY A 77 -3.50 -4.26 -2.75
CA GLY A 77 -4.02 -5.22 -1.76
C GLY A 77 -3.11 -5.34 -0.53
N ARG A 78 -3.03 -6.54 0.03
CA ARG A 78 -2.15 -6.85 1.16
C ARG A 78 -0.70 -6.89 0.69
N LEU A 79 0.13 -5.99 1.23
CA LEU A 79 1.52 -5.85 0.75
C LEU A 79 2.37 -7.08 1.07
N ALA A 80 2.16 -7.72 2.22
CA ALA A 80 2.89 -8.93 2.61
C ALA A 80 2.81 -10.09 1.59
N HIS A 81 1.78 -10.09 0.73
CA HIS A 81 1.65 -11.13 -0.29
C HIS A 81 2.92 -11.27 -1.13
N TYR A 82 3.53 -10.16 -1.51
CA TYR A 82 4.68 -10.14 -2.42
C TYR A 82 5.99 -10.59 -1.74
N PRO A 83 6.40 -10.04 -0.58
CA PRO A 83 7.57 -10.53 0.15
C PRO A 83 7.46 -12.01 0.52
N LEU A 84 6.27 -12.50 0.87
CA LEU A 84 6.04 -13.91 1.16
C LEU A 84 6.27 -14.82 -0.06
N MET A 85 6.11 -14.32 -1.29
CA MET A 85 6.49 -15.10 -2.50
C MET A 85 8.00 -15.34 -2.54
N ALA A 86 8.81 -14.30 -2.27
CA ALA A 86 10.27 -14.42 -2.23
C ALA A 86 10.72 -15.33 -1.07
N MET A 87 10.10 -15.19 0.10
CA MET A 87 10.40 -16.02 1.27
C MET A 87 10.20 -17.53 0.99
N ARG A 88 9.14 -17.89 0.27
CA ARG A 88 8.89 -19.31 -0.13
C ARG A 88 9.98 -19.88 -1.05
N GLU A 89 10.72 -19.03 -1.72
CA GLU A 89 11.86 -19.36 -2.57
C GLU A 89 13.22 -19.24 -1.83
N GLY A 90 13.19 -19.14 -0.48
CA GLY A 90 14.38 -19.06 0.36
C GLY A 90 15.07 -17.68 0.34
N MET A 91 14.37 -16.62 -0.07
CA MET A 91 14.90 -15.27 -0.21
C MET A 91 14.27 -14.31 0.80
N ILE A 92 15.00 -13.26 1.17
CA ILE A 92 14.42 -12.10 1.85
C ILE A 92 13.63 -11.30 0.82
N GLY A 93 12.33 -11.11 1.08
CA GLY A 93 11.46 -10.24 0.26
C GLY A 93 11.21 -8.92 0.95
N ILE A 94 11.24 -7.82 0.19
CA ILE A 94 10.91 -6.47 0.68
C ILE A 94 9.96 -5.84 -0.33
N ALA A 95 8.90 -5.21 0.15
CA ALA A 95 7.99 -4.43 -0.66
C ALA A 95 7.58 -3.15 0.07
N ALA A 96 7.48 -2.06 -0.67
CA ALA A 96 6.94 -0.79 -0.20
C ALA A 96 6.02 -0.21 -1.28
N ALA A 97 5.04 0.55 -0.88
CA ALA A 97 4.11 1.18 -1.81
C ALA A 97 3.66 2.55 -1.30
N ASP A 98 3.39 3.46 -2.22
CA ASP A 98 2.61 4.67 -1.96
C ASP A 98 1.62 4.90 -3.11
N SER A 99 0.61 5.70 -2.85
CA SER A 99 -0.44 5.96 -3.82
C SER A 99 -0.15 7.22 -4.65
N GLY A 100 -0.13 7.08 -5.97
CA GLY A 100 0.01 8.22 -6.89
C GLY A 100 -1.30 8.98 -7.15
N ARG A 101 -2.45 8.30 -7.12
CA ARG A 101 -3.77 8.86 -7.48
C ARG A 101 -4.78 8.93 -6.33
N SER A 102 -4.55 8.24 -5.23
CA SER A 102 -5.45 8.37 -4.07
C SER A 102 -5.24 9.70 -3.36
N PRO A 103 -6.28 10.25 -2.76
CA PRO A 103 -6.12 11.39 -1.87
C PRO A 103 -5.03 11.11 -0.84
N LYS A 104 -4.23 12.11 -0.56
CA LYS A 104 -3.23 12.03 0.50
C LYS A 104 -3.94 12.30 1.83
N HIS A 105 -3.62 11.54 2.86
CA HIS A 105 -4.27 11.64 4.17
C HIS A 105 -3.32 11.43 5.34
N VAL A 106 -2.03 11.27 5.07
CA VAL A 106 -0.99 11.12 6.11
C VAL A 106 -0.05 12.31 6.07
N ALA A 107 0.12 12.97 7.22
CA ALA A 107 1.11 14.02 7.40
C ALA A 107 2.49 13.40 7.65
N PRO A 108 3.57 13.91 7.03
CA PRO A 108 4.92 13.57 7.44
C PRO A 108 5.17 13.95 8.90
N PHE A 109 6.14 13.26 9.55
CA PHE A 109 6.51 13.58 10.92
C PHE A 109 6.83 15.07 11.09
N GLY A 110 6.18 15.72 12.07
CA GLY A 110 6.30 17.16 12.31
C GLY A 110 5.57 18.05 11.31
N GLY A 111 4.92 17.46 10.30
CA GLY A 111 4.07 18.18 9.35
C GLY A 111 2.62 18.25 9.79
N ARG A 112 1.85 19.14 9.16
CA ARG A 112 0.40 19.27 9.38
C ARG A 112 -0.43 19.07 8.10
N GLU A 113 0.21 18.96 6.97
CA GLU A 113 -0.45 18.75 5.67
C GLU A 113 -0.34 17.32 5.21
N ALA A 114 -1.42 16.77 4.70
CA ALA A 114 -1.44 15.44 4.10
C ALA A 114 -0.57 15.40 2.83
N ARG A 115 0.50 14.62 2.85
CA ARG A 115 1.45 14.47 1.74
C ARG A 115 1.63 13.04 1.27
N LEU A 116 1.27 12.07 2.12
CA LEU A 116 1.48 10.65 1.88
C LEU A 116 0.14 9.90 1.86
N GLY A 117 0.10 8.76 1.19
CA GLY A 117 -0.93 7.75 1.37
C GLY A 117 -0.63 6.89 2.60
N THR A 118 -1.18 5.68 2.67
CA THR A 118 -0.90 4.71 3.74
C THR A 118 0.57 4.29 3.78
N ASN A 119 1.26 4.39 2.66
CA ASN A 119 2.69 4.11 2.41
C ASN A 119 3.24 2.91 3.21
N PRO A 120 2.69 1.71 3.04
CA PRO A 120 3.06 0.54 3.80
C PRO A 120 4.44 0.00 3.43
N LEU A 121 5.07 -0.67 4.40
CA LEU A 121 6.29 -1.44 4.25
C LEU A 121 6.02 -2.88 4.66
N SER A 122 6.53 -3.84 3.88
CA SER A 122 6.48 -5.25 4.23
C SER A 122 7.83 -5.91 3.96
N ILE A 123 8.25 -6.78 4.90
CA ILE A 123 9.49 -7.54 4.83
C ILE A 123 9.17 -8.98 5.26
N ALA A 124 9.60 -9.97 4.49
CA ALA A 124 9.50 -11.37 4.86
C ALA A 124 10.89 -12.03 4.79
N VAL A 125 11.19 -12.86 5.78
CA VAL A 125 12.49 -13.50 5.94
C VAL A 125 12.29 -15.00 6.07
N PRO A 126 13.06 -15.83 5.35
CA PRO A 126 13.06 -17.28 5.57
C PRO A 126 13.41 -17.62 7.04
N SER A 127 12.69 -18.54 7.63
CA SER A 127 12.92 -18.99 9.00
C SER A 127 12.50 -20.44 9.16
N ASP A 128 13.04 -21.12 10.17
CA ASP A 128 12.65 -22.46 10.57
C ASP A 128 11.45 -22.48 11.53
N LEU A 129 10.76 -21.35 11.68
CA LEU A 129 9.57 -21.26 12.50
C LEU A 129 8.38 -21.94 11.81
N GLU A 130 7.46 -22.47 12.60
CA GLU A 130 6.22 -23.08 12.10
C GLU A 130 5.38 -22.11 11.28
N ALA A 131 5.36 -20.83 11.65
CA ALA A 131 4.67 -19.78 10.93
C ALA A 131 5.66 -18.86 10.16
N PRO A 132 5.25 -18.27 9.03
CA PRO A 132 6.07 -17.33 8.30
C PRO A 132 6.50 -16.13 9.19
N PHE A 133 7.79 -15.77 9.13
CA PHE A 133 8.30 -14.60 9.83
C PHE A 133 8.29 -13.39 8.89
N TYR A 134 7.38 -12.45 9.13
CA TYR A 134 7.25 -11.25 8.29
C TYR A 134 6.68 -10.06 9.05
N LEU A 135 7.03 -8.87 8.57
CA LEU A 135 6.43 -7.58 8.93
C LEU A 135 5.50 -7.15 7.79
N ASP A 136 4.34 -6.61 8.12
CA ASP A 136 3.45 -5.90 7.18
C ASP A 136 2.75 -4.78 7.92
N MET A 137 3.18 -3.55 7.70
CA MET A 137 2.71 -2.40 8.44
C MET A 137 2.47 -1.19 7.54
N ALA A 138 1.41 -0.43 7.83
CA ALA A 138 1.33 0.95 7.39
C ALA A 138 2.38 1.77 8.17
N THR A 139 2.90 2.84 7.59
CA THR A 139 3.75 3.79 8.32
C THR A 139 2.93 4.91 8.94
N SER A 140 1.63 5.00 8.65
CA SER A 140 0.67 5.85 9.36
C SER A 140 0.33 5.29 10.75
N ALA A 141 0.00 6.16 11.71
CA ALA A 141 -0.34 5.77 13.08
C ALA A 141 -1.54 4.82 13.16
N VAL A 142 -2.48 4.94 12.22
CA VAL A 142 -3.72 4.15 12.20
C VAL A 142 -4.18 3.91 10.76
N ALA A 143 -4.94 2.84 10.54
CA ALA A 143 -5.61 2.60 9.25
C ALA A 143 -6.92 3.40 9.16
N ALA A 144 -7.14 4.10 8.04
CA ALA A 144 -8.35 4.89 7.76
C ALA A 144 -9.67 4.16 8.06
N GLY A 145 -9.73 2.85 7.81
CA GLY A 145 -10.91 2.05 8.11
C GLY A 145 -11.30 2.02 9.59
N LYS A 146 -10.33 2.13 10.52
CA LYS A 146 -10.62 2.22 11.96
C LYS A 146 -11.25 3.56 12.33
N ILE A 147 -10.78 4.64 11.71
CA ILE A 147 -11.35 5.97 11.91
C ILE A 147 -12.78 6.03 11.37
N GLN A 148 -13.00 5.53 10.15
CA GLN A 148 -14.33 5.46 9.55
C GLN A 148 -15.31 4.65 10.39
N LEU A 149 -14.86 3.56 11.00
CA LEU A 149 -15.67 2.76 11.91
C LEU A 149 -16.05 3.55 13.17
N ALA A 150 -15.11 4.32 13.74
CA ALA A 150 -15.40 5.18 14.89
C ALA A 150 -16.39 6.29 14.53
N VAL A 151 -16.27 6.90 13.35
CA VAL A 151 -17.29 7.85 12.83
C VAL A 151 -18.66 7.20 12.76
N ALA A 152 -18.76 6.02 12.17
CA ALA A 152 -20.03 5.29 12.02
C ALA A 152 -20.68 4.91 13.37
N ARG A 153 -19.85 4.70 14.40
CA ARG A 153 -20.31 4.36 15.77
C ARG A 153 -20.54 5.57 16.64
N GLY A 154 -20.11 6.76 16.24
CA GLY A 154 -20.11 7.95 17.09
C GLY A 154 -19.17 7.84 18.30
N GLU A 155 -18.11 7.05 18.20
CA GLU A 155 -17.14 6.79 19.26
C GLU A 155 -15.92 7.69 19.10
N PRO A 156 -15.29 8.19 20.19
CA PRO A 156 -14.04 8.90 20.09
C PRO A 156 -12.89 7.94 19.73
N ILE A 157 -11.84 8.50 19.15
CA ILE A 157 -10.60 7.76 18.83
C ILE A 157 -9.49 8.09 19.84
N PRO A 158 -8.47 7.22 19.97
CA PRO A 158 -7.31 7.52 20.78
C PRO A 158 -6.56 8.77 20.32
N LYS A 159 -6.01 9.51 21.28
CA LYS A 159 -5.07 10.61 21.01
C LYS A 159 -3.85 10.10 20.25
N GLY A 160 -3.34 10.91 19.30
CA GLY A 160 -2.18 10.56 18.49
C GLY A 160 -2.51 9.72 17.24
N TRP A 161 -3.80 9.53 16.93
CA TRP A 161 -4.20 8.90 15.68
C TRP A 161 -4.29 9.88 14.53
N ILE A 162 -4.90 11.04 14.78
CA ILE A 162 -5.09 12.10 13.77
C ILE A 162 -4.82 13.47 14.40
N ILE A 163 -4.61 14.45 13.53
CA ILE A 163 -4.50 15.86 13.86
C ILE A 163 -5.64 16.65 13.22
N ASP A 164 -6.03 17.75 13.89
CA ASP A 164 -7.00 18.69 13.34
C ASP A 164 -6.39 19.61 12.25
N ALA A 165 -7.16 20.53 11.71
CA ALA A 165 -6.73 21.48 10.69
C ALA A 165 -5.58 22.41 11.15
N GLU A 166 -5.44 22.60 12.45
CA GLU A 166 -4.38 23.40 13.07
C GLU A 166 -3.13 22.59 13.39
N GLY A 167 -3.14 21.26 13.15
CA GLY A 167 -2.03 20.35 13.40
C GLY A 167 -1.93 19.87 14.85
N ARG A 168 -3.01 19.95 15.63
CA ARG A 168 -3.09 19.48 17.01
C ARG A 168 -3.74 18.12 17.09
N ASP A 169 -3.30 17.28 18.03
CA ASP A 169 -3.96 16.01 18.30
C ASP A 169 -5.45 16.18 18.61
N THR A 170 -6.29 15.41 17.96
CA THR A 170 -7.73 15.35 18.22
C THR A 170 -8.18 13.93 18.54
N THR A 171 -9.28 13.80 19.28
CA THR A 171 -9.95 12.54 19.56
C THR A 171 -11.33 12.47 18.88
N ASP A 172 -11.70 13.48 18.12
CA ASP A 172 -12.94 13.48 17.32
C ASP A 172 -12.68 12.85 15.95
N PRO A 173 -13.21 11.67 15.65
CA PRO A 173 -12.99 11.02 14.36
C PRO A 173 -13.59 11.80 13.18
N ARG A 174 -14.49 12.76 13.43
CA ARG A 174 -15.07 13.62 12.38
C ARG A 174 -14.08 14.66 11.85
N ASP A 175 -12.98 14.91 12.57
CA ASP A 175 -11.88 15.72 12.08
C ASP A 175 -11.11 15.02 10.96
N TYR A 176 -11.24 13.70 10.81
CA TYR A 176 -10.71 12.97 9.67
C TYR A 176 -11.56 13.23 8.41
N ARG A 177 -11.13 14.16 7.60
CA ARG A 177 -11.78 14.47 6.33
C ARG A 177 -10.97 13.86 5.20
N SER A 178 -11.59 12.98 4.43
CA SER A 178 -10.95 12.25 3.34
C SER A 178 -10.54 13.13 2.14
N GLU A 179 -10.88 14.42 2.12
CA GLU A 179 -10.74 15.23 0.92
C GLU A 179 -9.99 16.55 1.06
N GLU A 180 -9.81 17.18 2.22
CA GLU A 180 -9.17 18.51 2.23
C GLU A 180 -8.20 18.87 3.36
N HIS A 181 -8.33 18.44 4.62
CA HIS A 181 -7.55 19.11 5.71
C HIS A 181 -7.14 18.28 6.92
N THR A 182 -7.18 16.96 6.94
CA THR A 182 -6.73 16.22 8.12
C THR A 182 -5.80 15.09 7.77
N SER A 183 -4.80 14.93 8.61
CA SER A 183 -3.71 14.00 8.37
C SER A 183 -3.62 13.00 9.51
N GLU A 184 -3.51 11.72 9.17
CA GLU A 184 -3.00 10.71 10.09
C GLU A 184 -1.56 11.08 10.45
N LEU A 185 -1.16 10.86 11.71
CA LEU A 185 0.23 11.01 12.11
C LEU A 185 1.09 9.87 11.56
N GLN A 186 2.31 10.17 11.23
CA GLN A 186 3.31 9.19 10.79
C GLN A 186 4.16 8.71 11.97
#